data_b348326ba3327ccea91bc8002967a5a8
#
_entry.id   b348326ba3327ccea91bc8002967a5a8
#
_cell.length_a   1.000
_cell.length_b   1.000
_cell.length_c   1.000
_cell.angle_alpha   90.00
_cell.angle_beta   90.00
_cell.angle_gamma   90.00
#
_symmetry.space_group_name_H-M   'P 1'
#
loop_
_entity.id
_entity.type
_entity.pdbx_description
1 polymer ?
#
loop_
_entity_poly.entity_id
_entity_poly.type
_entity_poly.pdbx_seq_one_letter_code
_entity_poly.pdbx_strand_id
1 'polypeptide(L)'
;MSTLSASVSAGESGPLIVLTGEVDITTAAELSGLVTSQLADGTLHLTIDVGGLDFADTAGIRVFLLAAKKLRQRGGSLVLLRPQRALARVLDILGAEEVIEIKKGTGARPEPEP
;
A
#
# COMPACT_ATOMS: atom_id res chain seq x y z
N MET A 1 -5.34 8.26 19.95
CA MET A 1 -4.80 8.98 18.80
C MET A 1 -4.12 8.00 17.86
N SER A 2 -4.41 8.10 16.59
CA SER A 2 -3.86 7.16 15.64
C SER A 2 -2.46 7.57 15.24
N THR A 3 -1.59 6.58 15.06
CA THR A 3 -0.25 6.81 14.53
C THR A 3 -0.22 6.66 13.01
N LEU A 4 -1.37 6.42 12.42
CA LEU A 4 -1.49 6.25 10.97
C LEU A 4 -2.33 7.37 10.39
N SER A 5 -1.85 7.98 9.35
CA SER A 5 -2.62 8.95 8.56
C SER A 5 -2.75 8.44 7.14
N ALA A 6 -3.92 8.65 6.58
CA ALA A 6 -4.18 8.19 5.23
C ALA A 6 -4.99 9.23 4.49
N SER A 7 -4.71 9.40 3.21
CA SER A 7 -5.53 10.22 2.34
C SER A 7 -5.81 9.45 1.06
N VAL A 8 -6.96 9.69 0.47
CA VAL A 8 -7.38 9.03 -0.75
C VAL A 8 -7.59 10.09 -1.81
N SER A 9 -7.04 9.86 -2.98
CA SER A 9 -7.23 10.78 -4.09
C SER A 9 -7.33 9.96 -5.39
N ALA A 10 -7.63 10.63 -6.48
CA ALA A 10 -7.67 9.98 -7.77
C ALA A 10 -6.25 9.87 -8.32
N GLY A 11 -5.91 8.68 -8.78
CA GLY A 11 -4.65 8.45 -9.46
C GLY A 11 -4.89 8.20 -10.93
N GLU A 12 -3.84 7.89 -11.65
CA GLU A 12 -3.96 7.68 -13.10
C GLU A 12 -4.74 6.44 -13.44
N SER A 13 -4.55 5.37 -12.69
CA SER A 13 -5.17 4.09 -13.00
C SER A 13 -6.29 3.74 -12.06
N GLY A 14 -6.55 4.57 -11.07
CA GLY A 14 -7.55 4.30 -10.05
C GLY A 14 -7.21 5.08 -8.80
N PRO A 15 -7.81 4.76 -7.67
CA PRO A 15 -7.55 5.48 -6.44
C PRO A 15 -6.10 5.36 -5.99
N LEU A 16 -5.65 6.41 -5.33
CA LEU A 16 -4.34 6.45 -4.71
C LEU A 16 -4.53 6.72 -3.24
N ILE A 17 -4.03 5.82 -2.41
CA ILE A 17 -4.02 6.00 -0.97
C ILE A 17 -2.60 6.35 -0.56
N VAL A 18 -2.44 7.45 0.15
CA VAL A 18 -1.13 7.85 0.66
C VAL A 18 -1.14 7.62 2.16
N LEU A 19 -0.20 6.82 2.64
CA LEU A 19 -0.09 6.48 4.05
C LEU A 19 1.15 7.12 4.65
N THR A 20 1.00 7.63 5.88
CA THR A 20 2.14 8.11 6.64
C THR A 20 2.01 7.60 8.06
N GLY A 21 3.13 7.40 8.72
CA GLY A 21 3.16 6.97 10.11
C GLY A 21 3.47 5.50 10.24
N GLU A 22 2.66 4.80 11.01
CA GLU A 22 2.93 3.41 11.33
C GLU A 22 1.69 2.56 11.17
N VAL A 23 1.87 1.34 10.67
CA VAL A 23 0.78 0.37 10.64
C VAL A 23 1.18 -0.77 11.57
N ASP A 24 0.43 -0.94 12.64
CA ASP A 24 0.65 -2.00 13.59
C ASP A 24 -0.71 -2.64 13.89
N ILE A 25 -0.74 -3.49 14.91
CA ILE A 25 -1.96 -4.21 15.21
C ILE A 25 -3.10 -3.27 15.58
N THR A 26 -2.79 -2.09 16.12
CA THR A 26 -3.84 -1.15 16.52
C THR A 26 -4.36 -0.32 15.36
N THR A 27 -3.57 -0.12 14.31
CA THR A 27 -3.98 0.70 13.17
C THR A 27 -4.29 -0.14 11.93
N ALA A 28 -3.97 -1.42 11.94
CA ALA A 28 -4.23 -2.27 10.78
C ALA A 28 -5.72 -2.30 10.43
N ALA A 29 -6.59 -2.22 11.42
CA ALA A 29 -8.03 -2.24 11.16
C ALA A 29 -8.47 -0.99 10.41
N GLU A 30 -7.86 0.16 10.69
CA GLU A 30 -8.15 1.38 9.96
C GLU A 30 -7.76 1.23 8.50
N LEU A 31 -6.59 0.68 8.27
CA LEU A 31 -6.12 0.47 6.91
C LEU A 31 -7.01 -0.54 6.19
N SER A 32 -7.36 -1.62 6.85
CA SER A 32 -8.22 -2.64 6.27
C SER A 32 -9.57 -2.06 5.88
N GLY A 33 -10.16 -1.23 6.74
CA GLY A 33 -11.43 -0.59 6.44
C GLY A 33 -11.35 0.32 5.23
N LEU A 34 -10.27 1.07 5.13
CA LEU A 34 -10.07 1.97 4.01
C LEU A 34 -9.95 1.19 2.70
N VAL A 35 -9.16 0.12 2.71
CA VAL A 35 -9.01 -0.72 1.53
C VAL A 35 -10.34 -1.37 1.16
N THR A 36 -11.05 -1.90 2.14
CA THR A 36 -12.34 -2.54 1.89
C THR A 36 -13.32 -1.56 1.25
N SER A 37 -13.29 -0.30 1.71
CA SER A 37 -14.15 0.72 1.15
C SER A 37 -13.86 0.93 -0.34
N GLN A 38 -12.58 0.96 -0.72
CA GLN A 38 -12.21 1.11 -2.12
C GLN A 38 -12.65 -0.09 -2.94
N LEU A 39 -12.52 -1.28 -2.39
CA LEU A 39 -12.94 -2.48 -3.10
C LEU A 39 -14.46 -2.53 -3.28
N ALA A 40 -15.18 -2.03 -2.28
CA ALA A 40 -16.65 -2.00 -2.37
C ALA A 40 -17.11 -1.07 -3.47
N ASP A 41 -16.33 -0.04 -3.80
CA ASP A 41 -16.66 0.87 -4.88
C ASP A 41 -16.33 0.31 -6.26
N GLY A 42 -15.88 -0.94 -6.34
CA GLY A 42 -15.60 -1.56 -7.62
C GLY A 42 -14.20 -1.31 -8.15
N THR A 43 -13.31 -0.80 -7.31
CA THR A 43 -11.94 -0.53 -7.72
C THR A 43 -11.27 -1.81 -8.20
N LEU A 44 -10.60 -1.74 -9.35
CA LEU A 44 -9.79 -2.83 -9.86
C LEU A 44 -8.31 -2.59 -9.68
N HIS A 45 -7.88 -1.35 -9.76
CA HIS A 45 -6.46 -1.02 -9.65
C HIS A 45 -6.29 -0.02 -8.53
N LEU A 46 -5.62 -0.43 -7.47
CA LEU A 46 -5.42 0.38 -6.29
C LEU A 46 -3.94 0.61 -6.10
N THR A 47 -3.55 1.84 -5.88
CA THR A 47 -2.18 2.20 -5.60
C THR A 47 -2.11 2.73 -4.19
N ILE A 48 -1.14 2.24 -3.42
CA ILE A 48 -0.91 2.72 -2.06
C ILE A 48 0.53 3.19 -1.98
N ASP A 49 0.69 4.47 -1.69
CA ASP A 49 2.01 5.06 -1.53
C ASP A 49 2.42 4.87 -0.08
N VAL A 50 3.43 4.05 0.13
CA VAL A 50 3.92 3.72 1.47
C VAL A 50 5.24 4.40 1.78
N GLY A 51 5.61 5.41 0.99
CA GLY A 51 6.87 6.13 1.21
C GLY A 51 6.93 6.85 2.53
N GLY A 52 5.78 7.21 3.10
CA GLY A 52 5.73 7.86 4.40
C GLY A 52 5.51 6.92 5.56
N LEU A 53 5.48 5.60 5.32
CA LEU A 53 5.33 4.65 6.42
C LEU A 53 6.69 4.39 7.04
N ASP A 54 6.82 4.74 8.30
CA ASP A 54 8.07 4.49 9.04
C ASP A 54 8.11 3.05 9.55
N PHE A 55 6.97 2.40 9.65
CA PHE A 55 6.90 1.08 10.23
C PHE A 55 5.63 0.38 9.76
N ALA A 56 5.76 -0.89 9.42
CA ALA A 56 4.60 -1.75 9.17
C ALA A 56 4.95 -3.14 9.69
N ASP A 57 4.14 -3.62 10.63
CA ASP A 57 4.39 -4.94 11.17
C ASP A 57 3.60 -5.99 10.38
N THR A 58 3.60 -7.21 10.91
CA THR A 58 2.93 -8.33 10.27
C THR A 58 1.46 -8.04 9.99
N ALA A 59 0.79 -7.35 10.91
CA ALA A 59 -0.63 -7.05 10.72
C ALA A 59 -0.84 -6.13 9.53
N GLY A 60 0.03 -5.13 9.36
CA GLY A 60 -0.08 -4.23 8.22
C GLY A 60 0.25 -4.92 6.90
N ILE A 61 1.30 -5.72 6.92
CA ILE A 61 1.69 -6.45 5.72
C ILE A 61 0.58 -7.38 5.28
N ARG A 62 -0.08 -8.00 6.24
CA ARG A 62 -1.20 -8.90 5.94
C ARG A 62 -2.33 -8.16 5.22
N VAL A 63 -2.61 -6.92 5.60
CA VAL A 63 -3.64 -6.14 4.91
C VAL A 63 -3.28 -5.96 3.44
N PHE A 64 -2.02 -5.62 3.16
CA PHE A 64 -1.58 -5.46 1.78
C PHE A 64 -1.71 -6.75 0.99
N LEU A 65 -1.30 -7.87 1.58
CA LEU A 65 -1.35 -9.14 0.87
C LEU A 65 -2.79 -9.58 0.59
N LEU A 66 -3.67 -9.40 1.55
CA LEU A 66 -5.07 -9.77 1.35
C LEU A 66 -5.73 -8.88 0.31
N ALA A 67 -5.41 -7.60 0.32
CA ALA A 67 -5.96 -6.68 -0.68
C ALA A 67 -5.49 -7.07 -2.07
N ALA A 68 -4.22 -7.42 -2.21
CA ALA A 68 -3.69 -7.82 -3.50
C ALA A 68 -4.38 -9.06 -4.02
N LYS A 69 -4.62 -10.02 -3.15
CA LYS A 69 -5.28 -11.26 -3.57
C LYS A 69 -6.71 -10.97 -4.03
N LYS A 70 -7.43 -10.15 -3.30
CA LYS A 70 -8.79 -9.83 -3.69
C LYS A 70 -8.86 -9.10 -5.01
N LEU A 71 -7.94 -8.17 -5.22
CA LEU A 71 -7.91 -7.44 -6.48
C LEU A 71 -7.57 -8.37 -7.64
N ARG A 72 -6.61 -9.26 -7.45
CA ARG A 72 -6.27 -10.19 -8.52
C ARG A 72 -7.43 -11.10 -8.87
N GLN A 73 -8.22 -11.51 -7.88
CA GLN A 73 -9.39 -12.32 -8.14
C GLN A 73 -10.41 -11.60 -9.01
N ARG A 74 -10.37 -10.28 -9.02
CA ARG A 74 -11.26 -9.47 -9.84
C ARG A 74 -10.62 -9.05 -11.16
N GLY A 75 -9.42 -9.52 -11.45
CA GLY A 75 -8.70 -9.10 -12.64
C GLY A 75 -7.98 -7.78 -12.48
N GLY A 76 -7.81 -7.32 -11.25
CA GLY A 76 -7.14 -6.05 -10.98
C GLY A 76 -5.77 -6.24 -10.36
N SER A 77 -5.28 -5.20 -9.72
CA SER A 77 -3.94 -5.24 -9.16
C SER A 77 -3.79 -4.25 -8.00
N LEU A 78 -2.85 -4.55 -7.13
CA LEU A 78 -2.42 -3.64 -6.08
C LEU A 78 -0.98 -3.23 -6.37
N VAL A 79 -0.73 -1.93 -6.32
CA VAL A 79 0.61 -1.38 -6.48
C VAL A 79 1.00 -0.72 -5.16
N LEU A 80 2.19 -1.05 -4.65
CA LEU A 80 2.77 -0.33 -3.52
C LEU A 80 3.89 0.54 -4.06
N LEU A 81 3.80 1.84 -3.77
CA LEU A 81 4.80 2.80 -4.23
C LEU A 81 5.77 3.13 -3.12
N ARG A 82 7.04 3.10 -3.46
CA ARG A 82 8.11 3.68 -2.66
C ARG A 82 8.25 3.10 -1.26
N PRO A 83 8.21 1.78 -1.09
CA PRO A 83 8.42 1.24 0.25
C PRO A 83 9.80 1.61 0.74
N GLN A 84 9.90 2.05 2.00
CA GLN A 84 11.18 2.31 2.59
C GLN A 84 11.93 0.99 2.73
N ARG A 85 13.25 1.11 2.94
CA ARG A 85 14.12 -0.06 2.85
C ARG A 85 13.68 -1.23 3.72
N ALA A 86 13.32 -0.96 4.96
CA ALA A 86 12.94 -2.03 5.87
C ALA A 86 11.71 -2.78 5.39
N LEU A 87 10.70 -2.04 4.93
CA LEU A 87 9.49 -2.65 4.42
C LEU A 87 9.77 -3.40 3.12
N ALA A 88 10.56 -2.80 2.24
CA ALA A 88 10.88 -3.44 0.98
C ALA A 88 11.58 -4.77 1.21
N ARG A 89 12.46 -4.82 2.21
CA ARG A 89 13.17 -6.05 2.52
C ARG A 89 12.22 -7.14 3.01
N VAL A 90 11.27 -6.79 3.86
CA VAL A 90 10.32 -7.78 4.36
C VAL A 90 9.44 -8.28 3.22
N LEU A 91 8.98 -7.37 2.36
CA LEU A 91 8.17 -7.78 1.22
C LEU A 91 8.94 -8.72 0.30
N ASP A 92 10.22 -8.44 0.11
CA ASP A 92 11.06 -9.30 -0.72
C ASP A 92 11.23 -10.68 -0.10
N ILE A 93 11.49 -10.74 1.21
CA ILE A 93 11.66 -12.00 1.90
C ILE A 93 10.39 -12.84 1.81
N LEU A 94 9.24 -12.20 1.87
CA LEU A 94 7.96 -12.89 1.80
C LEU A 94 7.55 -13.26 0.39
N GLY A 95 8.29 -12.80 -0.63
CA GLY A 95 7.90 -13.05 -2.00
C GLY A 95 6.65 -12.28 -2.40
N ALA A 96 6.42 -11.14 -1.78
CA ALA A 96 5.18 -10.40 -1.98
C ALA A 96 5.03 -9.89 -3.41
N GLU A 97 6.13 -9.72 -4.12
CA GLU A 97 6.03 -9.22 -5.49
C GLU A 97 5.35 -10.20 -6.43
N GLU A 98 5.09 -11.42 -5.99
CA GLU A 98 4.30 -12.33 -6.80
C GLU A 98 2.84 -11.93 -6.86
N VAL A 99 2.35 -11.18 -5.87
CA VAL A 99 0.95 -10.77 -5.83
C VAL A 99 0.78 -9.27 -5.78
N ILE A 100 1.83 -8.52 -5.42
CA ILE A 100 1.80 -7.07 -5.33
C ILE A 100 2.82 -6.50 -6.29
N GLU A 101 2.41 -5.50 -7.05
CA GLU A 101 3.36 -4.80 -7.89
C GLU A 101 4.06 -3.76 -7.03
N ILE A 102 5.37 -3.86 -6.87
CA ILE A 102 6.13 -2.98 -6.01
C ILE A 102 6.95 -2.05 -6.87
N LYS A 103 6.70 -0.75 -6.76
CA LYS A 103 7.45 0.24 -7.52
C LYS A 103 8.33 1.03 -6.59
N LYS A 104 9.63 0.93 -6.81
CA LYS A 104 10.59 1.68 -6.02
C LYS A 104 10.48 3.14 -6.39
N GLY A 105 10.79 3.96 -5.46
CA GLY A 105 10.44 5.35 -5.61
C GLY A 105 11.22 6.16 -6.57
N THR A 106 12.36 5.69 -6.96
CA THR A 106 13.20 6.56 -7.72
C THR A 106 12.61 7.00 -9.01
N GLY A 107 11.82 6.18 -9.63
CA GLY A 107 11.22 6.58 -10.88
C GLY A 107 9.89 7.21 -10.72
N ALA A 108 9.33 7.10 -9.54
CA ALA A 108 7.97 7.48 -9.37
C ALA A 108 7.79 8.97 -9.30
N ARG A 109 8.81 9.70 -8.94
CA ARG A 109 8.70 11.12 -8.95
C ARG A 109 10.05 11.72 -9.08
N PRO A 110 10.08 12.83 -9.69
CA PRO A 110 11.31 13.49 -9.93
C PRO A 110 11.82 13.99 -8.64
N GLU A 111 12.96 13.57 -8.30
CA GLU A 111 13.56 14.10 -7.16
C GLU A 111 14.04 15.41 -7.48
N PRO A 112 13.93 16.29 -6.61
CA PRO A 112 14.52 17.53 -6.86
C PRO A 112 15.95 17.28 -6.86
N GLU A 113 16.49 17.01 -7.56
CA GLU A 113 17.69 16.74 -7.51
C GLU A 113 18.36 17.33 -7.51
N PRO A 114 18.88 17.15 -7.15
CA PRO A 114 19.95 17.87 -6.89
C PRO A 114 20.59 18.07 -7.88
#